data_0faa1dbfda34a79d9b0f71b1104f31cc
#
_entry.id   0faa1dbfda34a79d9b0f71b1104f31cc
#
_cell.length_a   1.000
_cell.length_b   1.000
_cell.length_c   1.000
_cell.angle_alpha   90.00
_cell.angle_beta   90.00
_cell.angle_gamma   90.00
#
_symmetry.space_group_name_H-M   'P 1'
#
loop_
_entity.id
_entity.type
_entity.pdbx_description
1 polymer ?
#
loop_
_entity_poly.entity_id
_entity_poly.type
_entity_poly.pdbx_seq_one_letter_code
_entity_poly.pdbx_strand_id
1 'polypeptide(L)'
;EQSIFANVQDKGLVSITGCCHQGIIQFISTAKNELKYDNDQMYGIYGGLHISPFDDWDPKYDDLVISLGKWDFKTIGCNHCTGLLTAEKFVRAGYPVVKGTAKHRSKSHSYLGNGDTITFG
;
A
#
# COMPACT_ATOMS: atom_id res chain seq x y z
N GLU A 1 7.49 -8.03 13.03
CA GLU A 1 6.96 -7.52 11.78
C GLU A 1 8.11 -7.18 10.82
N GLN A 2 7.98 -7.54 9.57
CA GLN A 2 9.07 -7.37 8.60
C GLN A 2 8.56 -6.70 7.32
N SER A 3 9.45 -5.94 6.71
CA SER A 3 9.22 -5.34 5.40
C SER A 3 10.51 -5.25 4.61
N ILE A 4 10.39 -5.24 3.32
CA ILE A 4 11.49 -5.02 2.40
C ILE A 4 11.31 -3.61 1.81
N PHE A 5 12.40 -2.85 1.81
CA PHE A 5 12.46 -1.57 1.12
C PHE A 5 13.50 -1.66 0.01
N ALA A 6 13.10 -1.25 -1.18
CA ALA A 6 13.97 -1.21 -2.35
C ALA A 6 13.95 0.18 -2.97
N ASN A 7 15.13 0.72 -3.23
CA ASN A 7 15.25 1.94 -4.01
C ASN A 7 15.40 1.57 -5.48
N VAL A 8 14.32 1.75 -6.24
CA VAL A 8 14.29 1.43 -7.67
C VAL A 8 14.94 2.58 -8.44
N GLN A 9 15.95 2.26 -9.22
CA GLN A 9 16.74 3.24 -9.98
C GLN A 9 15.82 4.15 -10.81
N ASP A 10 16.05 5.46 -10.72
CA ASP A 10 15.31 6.51 -11.43
C ASP A 10 13.80 6.58 -11.12
N LYS A 11 13.34 5.81 -10.11
CA LYS A 11 11.93 5.76 -9.70
C LYS A 11 11.71 6.21 -8.26
N GLY A 12 12.37 5.56 -7.31
CA GLY A 12 12.26 5.89 -5.90
C GLY A 12 12.02 4.69 -5.00
N LEU A 13 11.66 4.96 -3.76
CA LEU A 13 11.53 3.95 -2.74
C LEU A 13 10.22 3.17 -2.88
N VAL A 14 10.35 1.85 -2.82
CA VAL A 14 9.25 0.88 -2.82
C VAL A 14 9.25 0.13 -1.50
N SER A 15 8.08 -0.09 -0.92
CA SER A 15 7.90 -0.93 0.26
C SER A 15 7.10 -2.19 -0.08
N ILE A 16 7.60 -3.34 0.34
CA ILE A 16 6.88 -4.62 0.30
C ILE A 16 6.65 -5.05 1.75
N THR A 17 5.40 -5.04 2.18
CA THR A 17 5.06 -5.23 3.60
C THR A 17 4.33 -6.54 3.85
N GLY A 18 4.40 -7.03 5.10
CA GLY A 18 3.53 -8.09 5.59
C GLY A 18 2.17 -7.54 6.01
N CYS A 19 2.07 -6.95 7.17
CA CYS A 19 0.80 -6.49 7.75
C CYS A 19 0.75 -5.03 8.21
N CYS A 20 1.86 -4.41 8.54
CA CYS A 20 1.91 -3.03 9.05
C CYS A 20 1.03 -2.78 10.29
N HIS A 21 1.05 -3.67 11.29
CA HIS A 21 0.24 -3.54 12.50
C HIS A 21 0.51 -2.24 13.28
N GLN A 22 1.71 -1.69 13.17
CA GLN A 22 2.08 -0.44 13.83
C GLN A 22 1.56 0.81 13.11
N GLY A 23 0.83 0.63 12.03
CA GLY A 23 0.31 1.71 11.20
C GLY A 23 1.25 2.07 10.04
N ILE A 24 0.67 2.16 8.86
CA ILE A 24 1.43 2.37 7.62
C ILE A 24 2.19 3.70 7.60
N ILE A 25 1.62 4.76 8.17
CA ILE A 25 2.27 6.07 8.21
C ILE A 25 3.53 6.01 9.07
N GLN A 26 3.43 5.45 10.27
CA GLN A 26 4.57 5.31 11.17
C GLN A 26 5.62 4.40 10.56
N PHE A 27 5.20 3.34 9.92
CA PHE A 27 6.06 2.36 9.29
C PHE A 27 6.93 2.97 8.17
N ILE A 28 6.30 3.70 7.26
CA ILE A 28 7.03 4.37 6.17
C ILE A 28 7.92 5.48 6.71
N SER A 29 7.44 6.28 7.65
CA SER A 29 8.21 7.37 8.24
C SER A 29 9.48 6.85 8.93
N THR A 30 9.36 5.78 9.70
CA THR A 30 10.50 5.14 10.36
C THR A 30 11.50 4.62 9.34
N ALA A 31 11.04 3.91 8.32
CA ALA A 31 11.90 3.36 7.28
C ALA A 31 12.66 4.45 6.52
N LYS A 32 11.99 5.54 6.16
CA LYS A 32 12.64 6.66 5.49
C LYS A 32 13.73 7.30 6.36
N ASN A 33 13.48 7.44 7.65
CA ASN A 33 14.46 7.95 8.60
C ASN A 33 15.67 7.01 8.72
N GLU A 34 15.43 5.72 8.90
CA GLU A 34 16.51 4.72 9.03
C GLU A 34 17.36 4.62 7.76
N LEU A 35 16.73 4.71 6.60
CA LEU A 35 17.39 4.67 5.30
C LEU A 35 17.97 6.02 4.87
N LYS A 36 17.76 7.09 5.66
CA LYS A 36 18.14 8.46 5.31
C LYS A 36 17.63 8.87 3.92
N TYR A 37 16.40 8.48 3.64
CA TYR A 37 15.74 8.77 2.37
C TYR A 37 15.00 10.11 2.45
N ASP A 38 15.58 11.15 1.88
CA ASP A 38 15.12 12.54 2.03
C ASP A 38 13.98 12.93 1.09
N ASN A 39 13.71 12.12 0.07
CA ASN A 39 12.60 12.42 -0.85
C ASN A 39 11.26 12.12 -0.16
N ASP A 40 10.32 13.07 -0.20
CA ASP A 40 8.99 12.90 0.39
C ASP A 40 8.13 11.87 -0.35
N GLN A 41 8.43 11.61 -1.62
CA GLN A 41 7.69 10.67 -2.44
C GLN A 41 8.05 9.22 -2.11
N MET A 42 7.04 8.37 -2.13
CA MET A 42 7.17 6.91 -2.21
C MET A 42 6.75 6.46 -3.60
N TYR A 43 7.61 5.72 -4.31
CA TYR A 43 7.25 5.23 -5.64
C TYR A 43 6.15 4.18 -5.58
N GLY A 44 6.27 3.22 -4.68
CA GLY A 44 5.27 2.17 -4.59
C GLY A 44 5.16 1.50 -3.23
N ILE A 45 4.06 0.82 -3.05
CA ILE A 45 3.83 -0.05 -1.89
C ILE A 45 3.04 -1.28 -2.32
N TYR A 46 3.39 -2.43 -1.76
CA TYR A 46 2.66 -3.67 -1.92
C TYR A 46 2.56 -4.40 -0.60
N GLY A 47 1.39 -4.94 -0.30
CA GLY A 47 1.21 -5.82 0.84
C GLY A 47 -0.03 -5.54 1.66
N GLY A 48 -0.03 -6.05 2.88
CA GLY A 48 -1.06 -5.78 3.87
C GLY A 48 -0.80 -4.47 4.59
N LEU A 49 -1.76 -3.57 4.59
CA LEU A 49 -1.65 -2.25 5.21
C LEU A 49 -2.40 -2.15 6.55
N HIS A 50 -3.10 -3.21 6.93
CA HIS A 50 -3.83 -3.36 8.18
C HIS A 50 -4.75 -2.16 8.52
N ILE A 51 -5.54 -1.74 7.53
CA ILE A 51 -6.46 -0.61 7.69
C ILE A 51 -7.86 -1.11 8.03
N SER A 52 -8.45 -1.96 7.19
CA SER A 52 -9.77 -2.55 7.44
C SER A 52 -9.77 -4.05 7.14
N PRO A 53 -9.01 -4.86 7.89
CA PRO A 53 -8.81 -6.27 7.56
C PRO A 53 -10.09 -7.11 7.56
N PHE A 54 -11.12 -6.66 8.27
CA PHE A 54 -12.43 -7.31 8.37
C PHE A 54 -13.53 -6.51 7.67
N ASP A 55 -13.15 -5.56 6.83
CA ASP A 55 -14.05 -4.65 6.11
C ASP A 55 -14.95 -3.80 7.04
N ASP A 56 -14.54 -3.60 8.28
CA ASP A 56 -15.11 -2.65 9.21
C ASP A 56 -14.50 -1.27 8.98
N TRP A 57 -15.33 -0.28 8.66
CA TRP A 57 -14.84 1.07 8.41
C TRP A 57 -15.02 1.96 9.64
N ASP A 58 -13.91 2.44 10.17
CA ASP A 58 -13.88 3.46 11.20
C ASP A 58 -13.68 4.83 10.53
N PRO A 59 -14.45 5.87 10.88
CA PRO A 59 -14.29 7.20 10.30
C PRO A 59 -12.86 7.78 10.37
N LYS A 60 -12.06 7.39 11.35
CA LYS A 60 -10.63 7.78 11.43
C LYS A 60 -9.81 7.31 10.25
N TYR A 61 -10.24 6.27 9.55
CA TYR A 61 -9.55 5.76 8.36
C TYR A 61 -9.72 6.67 7.15
N ASP A 62 -10.75 7.52 7.13
CA ASP A 62 -10.88 8.53 6.07
C ASP A 62 -9.71 9.50 6.10
N ASP A 63 -9.32 9.96 7.30
CA ASP A 63 -8.13 10.83 7.48
C ASP A 63 -6.85 10.09 7.09
N LEU A 64 -6.74 8.81 7.41
CA LEU A 64 -5.61 7.98 7.03
C LEU A 64 -5.46 7.87 5.50
N VAL A 65 -6.56 7.61 4.79
CA VAL A 65 -6.56 7.55 3.32
C VAL A 65 -6.10 8.89 2.72
N ILE A 66 -6.59 10.00 3.23
CA ILE A 66 -6.17 11.34 2.81
C ILE A 66 -4.68 11.55 3.08
N SER A 67 -4.22 11.18 4.26
CA SER A 67 -2.82 11.36 4.68
C SER A 67 -1.83 10.58 3.83
N LEU A 68 -2.21 9.43 3.29
CA LEU A 68 -1.37 8.66 2.39
C LEU A 68 -1.06 9.39 1.08
N GLY A 69 -1.91 10.32 0.68
CA GLY A 69 -1.73 11.13 -0.53
C GLY A 69 -0.47 12.00 -0.52
N LYS A 70 0.07 12.32 0.67
CA LYS A 70 1.29 13.14 0.79
C LYS A 70 2.53 12.49 0.16
N TRP A 71 2.55 11.18 0.02
CA TRP A 71 3.68 10.46 -0.57
C TRP A 71 3.60 10.28 -2.08
N ASP A 72 2.51 10.69 -2.70
CA ASP A 72 2.32 10.67 -4.16
C ASP A 72 2.73 9.33 -4.79
N PHE A 73 2.19 8.23 -4.28
CA PHE A 73 2.46 6.90 -4.80
C PHE A 73 2.17 6.81 -6.30
N LYS A 74 3.03 6.10 -7.02
CA LYS A 74 2.82 5.76 -8.43
C LYS A 74 2.24 4.36 -8.61
N THR A 75 2.33 3.52 -7.59
CA THR A 75 1.85 2.13 -7.64
C THR A 75 1.45 1.68 -6.24
N ILE A 76 0.21 1.25 -6.07
CA ILE A 76 -0.28 0.67 -4.82
C ILE A 76 -0.85 -0.72 -5.12
N GLY A 77 -0.25 -1.74 -4.53
CA GLY A 77 -0.76 -3.11 -4.60
C GLY A 77 -1.37 -3.52 -3.27
N CYS A 78 -2.67 -3.78 -3.25
CA CYS A 78 -3.40 -4.16 -2.05
C CYS A 78 -3.55 -5.66 -1.97
N ASN A 79 -3.28 -6.23 -0.80
CA ASN A 79 -3.65 -7.61 -0.49
C ASN A 79 -3.74 -7.85 1.02
N HIS A 80 -3.94 -9.10 1.41
CA HIS A 80 -3.94 -9.60 2.78
C HIS A 80 -4.85 -8.78 3.71
N CYS A 81 -4.29 -8.09 4.70
CA CYS A 81 -5.04 -7.35 5.71
C CYS A 81 -5.36 -5.90 5.35
N THR A 82 -5.08 -5.45 4.14
CA THR A 82 -5.47 -4.11 3.71
C THR A 82 -6.99 -3.91 3.81
N GLY A 83 -7.76 -4.92 3.45
CA GLY A 83 -9.20 -4.88 3.37
C GLY A 83 -9.72 -4.44 2.01
N LEU A 84 -10.76 -5.11 1.52
CA LEU A 84 -11.37 -4.79 0.22
C LEU A 84 -11.95 -3.38 0.22
N LEU A 85 -12.57 -2.98 1.32
CA LEU A 85 -13.16 -1.66 1.47
C LEU A 85 -12.08 -0.57 1.42
N THR A 86 -10.91 -0.81 2.01
CA THR A 86 -9.76 0.10 1.91
C THR A 86 -9.31 0.25 0.47
N ALA A 87 -9.16 -0.86 -0.26
CA ALA A 87 -8.76 -0.82 -1.67
C ALA A 87 -9.77 -0.01 -2.51
N GLU A 88 -11.05 -0.17 -2.29
CA GLU A 88 -12.11 0.63 -2.94
C GLU A 88 -11.99 2.11 -2.60
N LYS A 89 -11.72 2.44 -1.35
CA LYS A 89 -11.52 3.83 -0.91
C LYS A 89 -10.30 4.45 -1.59
N PHE A 90 -9.21 3.70 -1.77
CA PHE A 90 -8.05 4.16 -2.52
C PHE A 90 -8.39 4.45 -3.98
N VAL A 91 -9.14 3.57 -4.63
CA VAL A 91 -9.58 3.78 -6.02
C VAL A 91 -10.44 5.04 -6.12
N ARG A 92 -11.39 5.23 -5.21
CA ARG A 92 -12.24 6.43 -5.17
C ARG A 92 -11.46 7.71 -4.91
N ALA A 93 -10.38 7.63 -4.15
CA ALA A 93 -9.48 8.77 -3.90
C ALA A 93 -8.57 9.09 -5.10
N GLY A 94 -8.63 8.30 -6.16
CA GLY A 94 -7.81 8.48 -7.36
C GLY A 94 -6.40 7.93 -7.24
N TYR A 95 -6.12 7.09 -6.25
CA TYR A 95 -4.80 6.47 -6.07
C TYR A 95 -4.54 5.40 -7.12
N PRO A 96 -3.26 5.19 -7.50
CA PRO A 96 -2.87 4.25 -8.57
C PRO A 96 -2.86 2.80 -8.07
N VAL A 97 -4.03 2.27 -7.77
CA VAL A 97 -4.20 0.88 -7.32
C VAL A 97 -4.01 -0.07 -8.49
N VAL A 98 -3.10 -1.03 -8.34
CA VAL A 98 -2.85 -2.04 -9.35
C VAL A 98 -4.02 -3.00 -9.41
N LYS A 99 -4.51 -3.26 -10.60
CA LYS A 99 -5.60 -4.22 -10.84
C LYS A 99 -5.05 -5.64 -10.92
N GLY A 100 -5.60 -6.51 -10.09
CA GLY A 100 -5.41 -7.95 -10.19
C GLY A 100 -6.40 -8.59 -11.19
N THR A 101 -6.28 -9.87 -11.38
CA THR A 101 -7.12 -10.64 -12.31
C THR A 101 -8.48 -11.02 -11.73
N ALA A 102 -8.72 -10.78 -10.44
CA ALA A 102 -9.83 -11.35 -9.65
C ALA A 102 -9.84 -12.88 -9.63
N LYS A 103 -8.74 -13.50 -10.02
CA LYS A 103 -8.46 -14.94 -9.91
C LYS A 103 -7.60 -15.21 -8.67
N HIS A 104 -7.10 -16.42 -8.53
CA HIS A 104 -6.13 -16.78 -7.49
C HIS A 104 -6.60 -16.40 -6.07
N ARG A 105 -7.89 -16.59 -5.80
CA ARG A 105 -8.54 -16.24 -4.52
C ARG A 105 -8.57 -14.73 -4.20
N SER A 106 -8.23 -13.88 -5.15
CA SER A 106 -8.55 -12.47 -5.05
C SER A 106 -10.06 -12.27 -5.16
N LYS A 107 -10.62 -11.47 -4.28
CA LYS A 107 -12.08 -11.21 -4.24
C LYS A 107 -12.48 -10.00 -5.09
N SER A 108 -11.51 -9.28 -5.62
CA SER A 108 -11.73 -8.01 -6.33
C SER A 108 -10.60 -7.74 -7.31
N HIS A 109 -10.89 -7.02 -8.40
CA HIS A 109 -9.87 -6.51 -9.31
C HIS A 109 -8.94 -5.47 -8.68
N SER A 110 -9.32 -4.87 -7.58
CA SER A 110 -8.48 -3.92 -6.82
C SER A 110 -7.61 -4.62 -5.78
N TYR A 111 -7.54 -5.94 -5.80
CA TYR A 111 -6.84 -6.77 -4.83
C TYR A 111 -5.99 -7.82 -5.55
N LEU A 112 -4.71 -7.88 -5.21
CA LEU A 112 -3.80 -8.85 -5.81
C LEU A 112 -3.91 -10.21 -5.10
N GLY A 113 -4.04 -11.27 -5.88
CA GLY A 113 -4.06 -12.64 -5.40
C GLY A 113 -2.79 -13.39 -5.75
N ASN A 114 -2.70 -14.64 -5.29
CA ASN A 114 -1.57 -15.52 -5.62
C ASN A 114 -1.46 -15.71 -7.13
N GLY A 115 -0.28 -15.50 -7.68
CA GLY A 115 -0.04 -15.61 -9.12
C GLY A 115 -0.30 -14.32 -9.92
N ASP A 116 -0.90 -13.30 -9.30
CA ASP A 116 -0.93 -11.97 -9.90
C ASP A 116 0.47 -11.33 -9.83
N THR A 117 0.74 -10.41 -10.74
CA THR A 117 2.02 -9.73 -10.85
C THR A 117 1.87 -8.25 -10.61
N ILE A 118 2.80 -7.68 -9.86
CA ILE A 118 2.98 -6.24 -9.73
C ILE A 118 4.36 -5.86 -10.21
N THR A 119 4.47 -4.74 -10.94
CA THR A 119 5.73 -4.22 -11.45
C THR A 119 5.97 -2.82 -10.93
N PHE A 120 7.15 -2.58 -10.40
CA PHE A 120 7.61 -1.27 -9.97
C PHE A 120 8.70 -0.77 -10.94
N GLY A 121 8.32 0.09 -11.79
CA GLY A 121 9.20 0.62 -12.82
C GLY A 121 8.83 0.12 -14.18
#